data_e4164ef86ad1c9c28907d41f1286dbfc
#
_entry.id   e4164ef86ad1c9c28907d41f1286dbfc
#
_cell.length_a   1.000
_cell.length_b   1.000
_cell.length_c   1.000
_cell.angle_alpha   90.00
_cell.angle_beta   90.00
_cell.angle_gamma   90.00
#
_symmetry.space_group_name_H-M   'P 1'
#
loop_
_entity.id
_entity.type
_entity.pdbx_description
1 polymer ?
#
loop_
_entity_poly.entity_id
_entity_poly.type
_entity_poly.pdbx_seq_one_letter_code
_entity_poly.pdbx_strand_id
1 'polypeptide(L)'
;ASDVYKRQAEGPVIQAANLRALQSGVTTDKIFDLVRELRRGVTIPMVFMTYANVVFSYGTERFLSRCRDTGIDGLILPDVPYEEKEEFLPACRKYGVDFISLIAPTSENRIAMIAREAEGFLYIVSSLGVTGERSEIKTGLASIVSLVRENTDIPCAIGFGISTPEQAKKMADLSDGAIVGSAIVKLLAQHGKDAPEHIGAYVKEMKDALR
;
A
#
# COMPACT_ATOMS: atom_id res chain seq x y z
N ALA A 1 8.74 -16.43 -18.12
CA ALA A 1 7.27 -16.31 -18.03
C ALA A 1 6.83 -15.50 -16.81
N SER A 2 7.57 -15.50 -15.68
CA SER A 2 7.24 -14.77 -14.47
C SER A 2 7.37 -13.24 -14.56
N ASP A 3 8.27 -12.76 -15.40
CA ASP A 3 8.61 -11.33 -15.50
C ASP A 3 7.53 -10.49 -16.24
N VAL A 4 6.81 -11.09 -17.17
CA VAL A 4 5.75 -10.41 -17.94
C VAL A 4 4.50 -10.20 -17.08
N TYR A 5 4.19 -11.15 -16.19
CA TYR A 5 3.01 -11.08 -15.31
C TYR A 5 3.18 -10.01 -14.22
N LYS A 6 4.38 -9.88 -13.65
CA LYS A 6 4.70 -8.86 -12.65
C LYS A 6 4.63 -7.44 -13.22
N ARG A 7 5.04 -7.25 -14.48
CA ARG A 7 4.96 -5.94 -15.15
C ARG A 7 3.54 -5.45 -15.40
N GLN A 8 2.56 -6.34 -15.46
CA GLN A 8 1.15 -5.97 -15.67
C GLN A 8 0.44 -5.48 -14.40
N ALA A 9 0.91 -5.89 -13.21
CA ALA A 9 0.32 -5.50 -11.93
C ALA A 9 0.65 -4.05 -11.50
N GLU A 10 1.82 -3.51 -11.92
CA GLU A 10 2.33 -2.21 -11.43
C GLU A 10 2.01 -1.07 -12.38
N GLY A 11 1.37 -0.98 -13.30
CA GLY A 11 1.16 0.16 -14.20
C GLY A 11 2.46 0.92 -14.59
N PRO A 12 2.44 1.69 -15.68
CA PRO A 12 3.63 2.25 -16.30
C PRO A 12 4.38 3.27 -15.42
N VAL A 13 3.68 3.97 -14.52
CA VAL A 13 4.28 4.98 -13.65
C VAL A 13 5.22 4.33 -12.63
N ILE A 14 4.77 3.26 -11.98
CA ILE A 14 5.57 2.55 -10.98
C ILE A 14 6.70 1.79 -11.65
N GLN A 15 6.47 1.16 -12.79
CA GLN A 15 7.52 0.49 -13.57
C GLN A 15 8.67 1.45 -13.95
N ALA A 16 8.31 2.64 -14.44
CA ALA A 16 9.31 3.66 -14.79
C ALA A 16 10.06 4.18 -13.55
N ALA A 17 9.39 4.29 -12.41
CA ALA A 17 10.03 4.69 -11.14
C ALA A 17 11.01 3.62 -10.65
N ASN A 18 10.61 2.34 -10.68
CA ASN A 18 11.47 1.22 -10.31
C ASN A 18 12.70 1.16 -11.20
N LEU A 19 12.55 1.34 -12.51
CA LEU A 19 13.69 1.35 -13.44
C LEU A 19 14.68 2.49 -13.10
N ARG A 20 14.20 3.71 -12.85
CA ARG A 20 15.04 4.84 -12.43
C ARG A 20 15.78 4.56 -11.14
N ALA A 21 15.09 4.01 -10.13
CA ALA A 21 15.69 3.66 -8.85
C ALA A 21 16.81 2.62 -9.01
N LEU A 22 16.56 1.55 -9.78
CA LEU A 22 17.55 0.53 -10.05
C LEU A 22 18.77 1.07 -10.83
N GLN A 23 18.54 1.91 -11.83
CA GLN A 23 19.61 2.57 -12.58
C GLN A 23 20.46 3.50 -11.72
N SER A 24 19.89 4.11 -10.68
CA SER A 24 20.63 4.91 -9.71
C SER A 24 21.36 4.10 -8.64
N GLY A 25 21.31 2.77 -8.73
CA GLY A 25 21.98 1.87 -7.81
C GLY A 25 21.32 1.77 -6.44
N VAL A 26 20.00 1.96 -6.35
CA VAL A 26 19.23 1.71 -5.11
C VAL A 26 19.24 0.22 -4.79
N THR A 27 19.49 -0.08 -3.52
CA THR A 27 19.44 -1.43 -2.95
C THR A 27 18.52 -1.44 -1.73
N THR A 28 18.10 -2.62 -1.29
CA THR A 28 17.27 -2.78 -0.09
C THR A 28 17.97 -2.17 1.15
N ASP A 29 19.28 -2.34 1.30
CA ASP A 29 20.05 -1.72 2.40
C ASP A 29 19.98 -0.19 2.36
N LYS A 30 20.14 0.44 1.19
CA LYS A 30 20.01 1.89 1.04
C LYS A 30 18.60 2.40 1.38
N ILE A 31 17.56 1.60 1.12
CA ILE A 31 16.19 1.95 1.52
C ILE A 31 16.07 1.91 3.05
N PHE A 32 16.61 0.90 3.71
CA PHE A 32 16.64 0.86 5.18
C PHE A 32 17.42 2.03 5.78
N ASP A 33 18.54 2.41 5.18
CA ASP A 33 19.33 3.56 5.65
C ASP A 33 18.56 4.87 5.48
N LEU A 34 17.83 5.04 4.37
CA LEU A 34 16.92 6.17 4.15
C LEU A 34 15.80 6.21 5.21
N VAL A 35 15.17 5.08 5.52
CA VAL A 35 14.14 5.00 6.57
C VAL A 35 14.72 5.42 7.93
N ARG A 36 15.89 4.93 8.28
CA ARG A 36 16.57 5.31 9.54
C ARG A 36 16.80 6.82 9.63
N GLU A 37 17.19 7.46 8.53
CA GLU A 37 17.35 8.90 8.47
C GLU A 37 16.01 9.63 8.62
N LEU A 38 14.98 9.18 7.91
CA LEU A 38 13.63 9.76 7.99
C LEU A 38 13.06 9.67 9.42
N ARG A 39 13.28 8.57 10.12
CA ARG A 39 12.79 8.36 11.49
C ARG A 39 13.35 9.35 12.53
N ARG A 40 14.38 10.08 12.22
CA ARG A 40 14.87 11.17 13.09
C ARG A 40 13.85 12.31 13.24
N GLY A 41 12.98 12.51 12.26
CA GLY A 41 12.01 13.59 12.26
C GLY A 41 10.58 13.17 11.93
N VAL A 42 10.36 11.92 11.51
CA VAL A 42 9.05 11.39 11.09
C VAL A 42 8.55 10.38 12.12
N THR A 43 7.41 10.69 12.74
CA THR A 43 6.77 9.87 13.78
C THR A 43 5.51 9.13 13.32
N ILE A 44 4.97 9.48 12.14
CA ILE A 44 3.82 8.78 11.56
C ILE A 44 4.17 7.33 11.21
N PRO A 45 3.21 6.41 11.22
CA PRO A 45 3.45 5.03 10.77
C PRO A 45 4.03 4.98 9.35
N MET A 46 5.02 4.13 9.16
CA MET A 46 5.64 3.86 7.85
C MET A 46 5.55 2.37 7.53
N VAL A 47 5.06 2.05 6.34
CA VAL A 47 4.94 0.68 5.86
C VAL A 47 5.73 0.49 4.57
N PHE A 48 6.31 -0.69 4.41
CA PHE A 48 6.86 -1.09 3.13
C PHE A 48 5.79 -1.77 2.28
N MET A 49 5.78 -1.43 0.99
CA MET A 49 5.04 -2.17 -0.03
C MET A 49 6.05 -2.72 -1.04
N THR A 50 6.19 -4.02 -1.09
CA THR A 50 7.16 -4.70 -1.96
C THR A 50 6.66 -6.09 -2.35
N TYR A 51 7.38 -6.80 -3.20
CA TYR A 51 7.05 -8.17 -3.58
C TYR A 51 7.74 -9.19 -2.68
N ALA A 52 7.13 -10.37 -2.53
CA ALA A 52 7.63 -11.48 -1.72
C ALA A 52 9.06 -11.87 -2.09
N ASN A 53 9.39 -11.88 -3.39
CA ASN A 53 10.72 -12.24 -3.85
C ASN A 53 11.83 -11.30 -3.34
N VAL A 54 11.53 -10.04 -3.05
CA VAL A 54 12.50 -9.09 -2.47
C VAL A 54 12.79 -9.49 -1.03
N VAL A 55 11.74 -9.79 -0.26
CA VAL A 55 11.86 -10.24 1.14
C VAL A 55 12.60 -11.56 1.24
N PHE A 56 12.23 -12.55 0.41
CA PHE A 56 12.91 -13.85 0.35
C PHE A 56 14.38 -13.73 -0.04
N SER A 57 14.69 -12.96 -1.08
CA SER A 57 16.08 -12.79 -1.55
C SER A 57 16.97 -12.10 -0.53
N TYR A 58 16.41 -11.20 0.29
CA TYR A 58 17.12 -10.55 1.39
C TYR A 58 17.28 -11.47 2.61
N GLY A 59 16.42 -12.47 2.73
CA GLY A 59 16.20 -13.36 3.87
C GLY A 59 15.11 -12.79 4.79
N THR A 60 13.97 -13.49 4.90
CA THR A 60 12.77 -13.03 5.61
C THR A 60 13.06 -12.55 7.03
N GLU A 61 13.74 -13.34 7.82
CA GLU A 61 14.13 -13.00 9.20
C GLU A 61 15.01 -11.74 9.26
N ARG A 62 16.00 -11.65 8.36
CA ARG A 62 16.90 -10.50 8.28
C ARG A 62 16.15 -9.24 7.84
N PHE A 63 15.25 -9.35 6.87
CA PHE A 63 14.44 -8.23 6.39
C PHE A 63 13.56 -7.66 7.50
N LEU A 64 12.83 -8.51 8.22
CA LEU A 64 11.92 -8.10 9.28
C LEU A 64 12.65 -7.61 10.54
N SER A 65 13.80 -8.20 10.88
CA SER A 65 14.66 -7.62 11.92
C SER A 65 15.10 -6.20 11.55
N ARG A 66 15.47 -5.96 10.29
CA ARG A 66 15.83 -4.61 9.81
C ARG A 66 14.63 -3.66 9.81
N CYS A 67 13.41 -4.14 9.49
CA CYS A 67 12.19 -3.35 9.62
C CYS A 67 12.01 -2.84 11.05
N ARG A 68 12.06 -3.73 12.04
CA ARG A 68 12.00 -3.37 13.45
C ARG A 68 13.08 -2.36 13.84
N ASP A 69 14.33 -2.63 13.50
CA ASP A 69 15.49 -1.82 13.91
C ASP A 69 15.51 -0.43 13.25
N THR A 70 14.81 -0.26 12.13
CA THR A 70 14.66 1.04 11.44
C THR A 70 13.32 1.71 11.73
N GLY A 71 12.39 1.05 12.40
CA GLY A 71 11.09 1.59 12.77
C GLY A 71 10.05 1.51 11.65
N ILE A 72 10.09 0.51 10.80
CA ILE A 72 8.99 0.19 9.88
C ILE A 72 7.89 -0.52 10.66
N ASP A 73 6.68 -0.01 10.56
CA ASP A 73 5.51 -0.47 11.33
C ASP A 73 4.76 -1.60 10.63
N GLY A 74 4.81 -1.69 9.30
CA GLY A 74 4.06 -2.71 8.57
C GLY A 74 4.67 -3.09 7.22
N LEU A 75 4.19 -4.21 6.68
CA LEU A 75 4.60 -4.78 5.40
C LEU A 75 3.38 -5.14 4.56
N ILE A 76 3.35 -4.67 3.32
CA ILE A 76 2.36 -5.02 2.29
C ILE A 76 3.04 -5.86 1.22
N LEU A 77 2.55 -7.07 0.98
CA LEU A 77 3.01 -7.97 -0.07
C LEU A 77 1.84 -8.25 -1.04
N PRO A 78 1.69 -7.47 -2.13
CA PRO A 78 0.51 -7.56 -3.00
C PRO A 78 0.47 -8.84 -3.85
N ASP A 79 1.57 -9.56 -3.93
CA ASP A 79 1.71 -10.84 -4.64
C ASP A 79 1.57 -12.08 -3.75
N VAL A 80 1.30 -11.88 -2.46
CA VAL A 80 1.05 -12.98 -1.51
C VAL A 80 -0.45 -13.12 -1.26
N PRO A 81 -1.08 -14.21 -1.71
CA PRO A 81 -2.48 -14.47 -1.41
C PRO A 81 -2.65 -14.79 0.08
N TYR A 82 -3.87 -14.61 0.58
CA TYR A 82 -4.19 -14.85 1.99
C TYR A 82 -3.75 -16.24 2.49
N GLU A 83 -3.87 -17.26 1.65
CA GLU A 83 -3.53 -18.64 1.99
C GLU A 83 -2.02 -18.86 2.18
N GLU A 84 -1.19 -17.99 1.63
CA GLU A 84 0.27 -18.08 1.70
C GLU A 84 0.89 -17.12 2.73
N LYS A 85 0.06 -16.33 3.44
CA LYS A 85 0.54 -15.35 4.43
C LYS A 85 1.36 -15.97 5.56
N GLU A 86 1.09 -17.24 5.90
CA GLU A 86 1.79 -17.97 6.97
C GLU A 86 3.30 -18.12 6.70
N GLU A 87 3.76 -17.91 5.47
CA GLU A 87 5.18 -17.86 5.16
C GLU A 87 5.88 -16.60 5.71
N PHE A 88 5.13 -15.53 5.97
CA PHE A 88 5.64 -14.23 6.44
C PHE A 88 5.12 -13.84 7.82
N LEU A 89 3.87 -14.16 8.12
CA LEU A 89 3.15 -13.71 9.30
C LEU A 89 3.86 -14.05 10.63
N PRO A 90 4.39 -15.27 10.86
CA PRO A 90 5.11 -15.59 12.09
C PRO A 90 6.34 -14.70 12.30
N ALA A 91 7.09 -14.43 11.24
CA ALA A 91 8.24 -13.55 11.29
C ALA A 91 7.83 -12.07 11.48
N CYS A 92 6.77 -11.62 10.83
CA CYS A 92 6.20 -10.28 11.05
C CYS A 92 5.85 -10.08 12.53
N ARG A 93 5.10 -10.99 13.13
CA ARG A 93 4.72 -10.96 14.55
C ARG A 93 5.93 -11.00 15.49
N LYS A 94 6.91 -11.85 15.20
CA LYS A 94 8.16 -11.94 15.98
C LYS A 94 8.91 -10.61 16.06
N TYR A 95 8.88 -9.82 14.99
CA TYR A 95 9.59 -8.54 14.92
C TYR A 95 8.68 -7.32 15.15
N GLY A 96 7.40 -7.52 15.45
CA GLY A 96 6.44 -6.42 15.70
C GLY A 96 6.19 -5.56 14.46
N VAL A 97 6.12 -6.18 13.28
CA VAL A 97 5.79 -5.56 12.00
C VAL A 97 4.44 -6.09 11.55
N ASP A 98 3.44 -5.22 11.41
CA ASP A 98 2.10 -5.65 10.97
C ASP A 98 2.12 -6.18 9.54
N PHE A 99 1.53 -7.34 9.32
CA PHE A 99 1.29 -7.86 7.97
C PHE A 99 -0.02 -7.29 7.44
N ILE A 100 0.07 -6.27 6.60
CA ILE A 100 -1.09 -5.54 6.08
C ILE A 100 -1.78 -6.34 4.99
N SER A 101 -3.00 -6.75 5.25
CA SER A 101 -3.80 -7.56 4.31
C SER A 101 -4.48 -6.69 3.26
N LEU A 102 -4.53 -7.22 2.01
CA LEU A 102 -5.27 -6.59 0.91
C LEU A 102 -6.60 -7.30 0.70
N ILE A 103 -7.64 -6.51 0.47
CA ILE A 103 -8.96 -7.00 0.05
C ILE A 103 -9.25 -6.49 -1.35
N ALA A 104 -9.35 -7.41 -2.31
CA ALA A 104 -9.90 -7.16 -3.63
C ALA A 104 -11.38 -7.59 -3.69
N PRO A 105 -12.18 -7.12 -4.65
CA PRO A 105 -13.53 -7.62 -4.86
C PRO A 105 -13.53 -9.15 -5.07
N THR A 106 -14.11 -9.87 -4.13
CA THR A 106 -14.16 -11.33 -4.07
C THR A 106 -15.38 -11.80 -3.28
N SER A 107 -15.48 -13.07 -2.90
CA SER A 107 -16.58 -13.60 -2.12
C SER A 107 -16.66 -13.00 -0.71
N GLU A 108 -17.88 -12.83 -0.19
CA GLU A 108 -18.15 -12.29 1.15
C GLU A 108 -17.42 -13.09 2.26
N ASN A 109 -17.45 -14.41 2.16
CA ASN A 109 -16.77 -15.29 3.12
C ASN A 109 -15.26 -15.03 3.17
N ARG A 110 -14.64 -14.78 2.01
CA ARG A 110 -13.21 -14.48 1.93
C ARG A 110 -12.89 -13.12 2.53
N ILE A 111 -13.71 -12.11 2.26
CA ILE A 111 -13.56 -10.77 2.85
C ILE A 111 -13.67 -10.84 4.36
N ALA A 112 -14.71 -11.51 4.89
CA ALA A 112 -14.92 -11.68 6.33
C ALA A 112 -13.74 -12.42 7.00
N MET A 113 -13.22 -13.46 6.37
CA MET A 113 -12.07 -14.22 6.88
C MET A 113 -10.80 -13.35 6.95
N ILE A 114 -10.49 -12.61 5.90
CA ILE A 114 -9.35 -11.70 5.88
C ILE A 114 -9.51 -10.60 6.93
N ALA A 115 -10.70 -10.02 7.05
CA ALA A 115 -10.98 -8.94 7.99
C ALA A 115 -10.77 -9.35 9.46
N ARG A 116 -11.20 -10.55 9.85
CA ARG A 116 -11.08 -11.07 11.23
C ARG A 116 -9.63 -11.26 11.69
N GLU A 117 -8.73 -11.50 10.77
CA GLU A 117 -7.32 -11.79 11.07
C GLU A 117 -6.38 -10.64 10.69
N ALA A 118 -6.95 -9.47 10.32
CA ALA A 118 -6.19 -8.32 9.90
C ALA A 118 -5.37 -7.71 11.04
N GLU A 119 -4.24 -7.12 10.69
CA GLU A 119 -3.34 -6.38 11.58
C GLU A 119 -3.10 -4.98 11.02
N GLY A 120 -2.86 -3.98 11.86
CA GLY A 120 -2.58 -2.60 11.47
C GLY A 120 -3.76 -1.92 10.78
N PHE A 121 -3.89 -2.09 9.47
CA PHE A 121 -5.05 -1.62 8.70
C PHE A 121 -5.35 -2.56 7.53
N LEU A 122 -6.54 -2.44 6.95
CA LEU A 122 -6.93 -3.17 5.74
C LEU A 122 -6.81 -2.29 4.50
N TYR A 123 -6.09 -2.77 3.50
CA TYR A 123 -5.99 -2.13 2.20
C TYR A 123 -7.08 -2.67 1.26
N ILE A 124 -8.12 -1.88 0.99
CA ILE A 124 -9.17 -2.25 0.03
C ILE A 124 -8.77 -1.76 -1.35
N VAL A 125 -8.60 -2.69 -2.28
CA VAL A 125 -8.26 -2.39 -3.68
C VAL A 125 -9.53 -2.04 -4.44
N SER A 126 -9.65 -0.78 -4.90
CA SER A 126 -10.74 -0.39 -5.77
C SER A 126 -10.50 -0.90 -7.19
N SER A 127 -11.54 -1.40 -7.85
CA SER A 127 -11.47 -1.83 -9.25
C SER A 127 -11.52 -0.68 -10.27
N LEU A 128 -11.23 0.55 -9.84
CA LEU A 128 -11.29 1.76 -10.70
C LEU A 128 -10.38 1.73 -11.95
N GLY A 129 -9.55 0.70 -12.08
CA GLY A 129 -8.71 0.47 -13.27
C GLY A 129 -9.31 -0.44 -14.35
N VAL A 130 -10.50 -1.01 -14.14
CA VAL A 130 -11.17 -1.92 -15.10
C VAL A 130 -12.51 -1.29 -15.49
N THR A 131 -12.80 -1.29 -16.76
CA THR A 131 -13.99 -0.72 -17.42
C THR A 131 -15.30 -1.27 -16.82
N GLY A 132 -15.95 -0.48 -15.95
CA GLY A 132 -17.29 -0.73 -15.42
C GLY A 132 -18.03 0.60 -15.19
N GLU A 133 -19.36 0.58 -15.19
CA GLU A 133 -20.13 1.76 -14.90
C GLU A 133 -19.86 2.29 -13.49
N ARG A 134 -19.65 3.60 -13.35
CA ARG A 134 -19.24 4.28 -12.10
C ARG A 134 -20.20 4.06 -10.91
N SER A 135 -21.45 3.72 -11.16
CA SER A 135 -22.47 3.44 -10.15
C SER A 135 -22.31 2.05 -9.53
N GLU A 136 -22.02 1.02 -10.31
CA GLU A 136 -21.83 -0.35 -9.84
C GLU A 136 -20.57 -0.51 -8.96
N ILE A 137 -19.49 0.22 -9.32
CA ILE A 137 -18.25 0.22 -8.56
C ILE A 137 -18.45 0.81 -7.15
N LYS A 138 -19.23 1.88 -7.01
CA LYS A 138 -19.53 2.48 -5.70
C LYS A 138 -20.31 1.53 -4.79
N THR A 139 -21.32 0.88 -5.35
CA THR A 139 -22.14 -0.08 -4.59
C THR A 139 -21.31 -1.26 -4.12
N GLY A 140 -20.44 -1.77 -4.97
CA GLY A 140 -19.53 -2.87 -4.62
C GLY A 140 -18.52 -2.50 -3.51
N LEU A 141 -17.92 -1.30 -3.56
CA LEU A 141 -16.98 -0.85 -2.53
C LEU A 141 -17.67 -0.59 -1.19
N ALA A 142 -18.86 0.03 -1.17
CA ALA A 142 -19.62 0.26 0.04
C ALA A 142 -20.01 -1.07 0.73
N SER A 143 -20.41 -2.07 -0.05
CA SER A 143 -20.72 -3.41 0.47
C SER A 143 -19.48 -4.09 1.07
N ILE A 144 -18.33 -3.97 0.42
CA ILE A 144 -17.06 -4.51 0.95
C ILE A 144 -16.71 -3.84 2.27
N VAL A 145 -16.79 -2.51 2.36
CA VAL A 145 -16.48 -1.78 3.59
C VAL A 145 -17.46 -2.13 4.72
N SER A 146 -18.75 -2.24 4.41
CA SER A 146 -19.75 -2.69 5.41
C SER A 146 -19.40 -4.06 5.96
N LEU A 147 -19.10 -5.01 5.07
CA LEU A 147 -18.72 -6.37 5.45
C LEU A 147 -17.41 -6.41 6.27
N VAL A 148 -16.44 -5.57 5.93
CA VAL A 148 -15.21 -5.41 6.73
C VAL A 148 -15.56 -4.94 8.13
N ARG A 149 -16.36 -3.87 8.28
CA ARG A 149 -16.76 -3.31 9.58
C ARG A 149 -17.60 -4.25 10.44
N GLU A 150 -18.34 -5.17 9.82
CA GLU A 150 -19.07 -6.22 10.54
C GLU A 150 -18.13 -7.27 11.16
N ASN A 151 -16.90 -7.37 10.69
CA ASN A 151 -15.97 -8.44 11.08
C ASN A 151 -14.72 -7.93 11.82
N THR A 152 -14.44 -6.62 11.83
CA THR A 152 -13.29 -6.05 12.53
C THR A 152 -13.46 -4.56 12.81
N ASP A 153 -12.82 -4.08 13.88
CA ASP A 153 -12.69 -2.65 14.21
C ASP A 153 -11.40 -2.03 13.64
N ILE A 154 -10.56 -2.81 12.96
CA ILE A 154 -9.33 -2.32 12.34
C ILE A 154 -9.67 -1.34 11.22
N PRO A 155 -9.01 -0.17 11.15
CA PRO A 155 -9.29 0.80 10.11
C PRO A 155 -9.03 0.24 8.72
N CYS A 156 -9.81 0.68 7.74
CA CYS A 156 -9.64 0.31 6.35
C CYS A 156 -9.46 1.54 5.46
N ALA A 157 -8.58 1.43 4.48
CA ALA A 157 -8.33 2.49 3.51
C ALA A 157 -8.49 1.96 2.08
N ILE A 158 -9.13 2.76 1.23
CA ILE A 158 -9.35 2.40 -0.17
C ILE A 158 -8.23 3.00 -1.01
N GLY A 159 -7.62 2.17 -1.84
CA GLY A 159 -6.57 2.56 -2.78
C GLY A 159 -6.82 2.07 -4.19
N PHE A 160 -6.02 2.54 -5.11
CA PHE A 160 -5.99 2.30 -6.54
C PHE A 160 -6.72 3.37 -7.39
N GLY A 161 -5.94 4.04 -8.26
CA GLY A 161 -6.47 4.99 -9.24
C GLY A 161 -6.93 6.34 -8.67
N ILE A 162 -6.69 6.62 -7.39
CA ILE A 162 -7.02 7.91 -6.76
C ILE A 162 -5.95 8.93 -7.13
N SER A 163 -6.37 10.05 -7.69
CA SER A 163 -5.46 11.11 -8.14
C SER A 163 -5.99 12.53 -7.95
N THR A 164 -7.27 12.70 -7.57
CA THR A 164 -7.87 14.02 -7.33
C THR A 164 -8.49 14.11 -5.93
N PRO A 165 -8.61 15.35 -5.38
CA PRO A 165 -9.24 15.58 -4.08
C PRO A 165 -10.67 15.02 -4.00
N GLU A 166 -11.47 15.16 -5.07
CA GLU A 166 -12.85 14.64 -5.12
C GLU A 166 -12.90 13.12 -5.07
N GLN A 167 -11.93 12.45 -5.72
CA GLN A 167 -11.81 10.99 -5.65
C GLN A 167 -11.41 10.56 -4.24
N ALA A 168 -10.44 11.24 -3.64
CA ALA A 168 -10.00 10.94 -2.27
C ALA A 168 -11.15 11.09 -1.26
N LYS A 169 -11.90 12.20 -1.36
CA LYS A 169 -13.08 12.42 -0.51
C LYS A 169 -14.12 11.32 -0.68
N LYS A 170 -14.46 10.94 -1.90
CA LYS A 170 -15.43 9.86 -2.16
C LYS A 170 -15.03 8.53 -1.54
N MET A 171 -13.73 8.23 -1.49
CA MET A 171 -13.23 6.98 -0.88
C MET A 171 -13.19 7.10 0.65
N ALA A 172 -12.79 8.25 1.17
CA ALA A 172 -12.78 8.51 2.61
C ALA A 172 -14.20 8.60 3.21
N ASP A 173 -15.19 9.04 2.44
CA ASP A 173 -16.61 9.01 2.87
C ASP A 173 -17.14 7.57 3.06
N LEU A 174 -16.51 6.58 2.42
CA LEU A 174 -16.86 5.16 2.53
C LEU A 174 -16.02 4.42 3.56
N SER A 175 -14.77 4.83 3.79
CA SER A 175 -13.76 4.13 4.61
C SER A 175 -13.06 5.09 5.56
N ASP A 176 -12.02 4.65 6.25
CA ASP A 176 -11.26 5.48 7.18
C ASP A 176 -10.16 6.30 6.48
N GLY A 177 -9.92 6.05 5.20
CA GLY A 177 -8.91 6.78 4.44
C GLY A 177 -8.82 6.42 2.97
N ALA A 178 -8.04 7.23 2.25
CA ALA A 178 -7.74 7.03 0.83
C ALA A 178 -6.23 6.89 0.62
N ILE A 179 -5.83 5.90 -0.20
CA ILE A 179 -4.42 5.63 -0.51
C ILE A 179 -4.10 6.16 -1.90
N VAL A 180 -3.12 7.06 -1.96
CA VAL A 180 -2.65 7.70 -3.19
C VAL A 180 -1.20 7.34 -3.43
N GLY A 181 -0.92 6.67 -4.54
CA GLY A 181 0.41 6.20 -4.88
C GLY A 181 0.94 6.82 -6.17
N SER A 182 0.48 6.30 -7.31
CA SER A 182 1.01 6.66 -8.65
C SER A 182 0.99 8.14 -8.96
N ALA A 183 0.02 8.91 -8.44
CA ALA A 183 -0.05 10.35 -8.65
C ALA A 183 1.16 11.07 -8.00
N ILE A 184 1.55 10.68 -6.78
CA ILE A 184 2.72 11.22 -6.08
C ILE A 184 4.00 10.82 -6.81
N VAL A 185 4.12 9.56 -7.23
CA VAL A 185 5.29 9.07 -7.98
C VAL A 185 5.43 9.79 -9.33
N LYS A 186 4.30 10.15 -9.97
CA LYS A 186 4.30 10.95 -11.19
C LYS A 186 4.81 12.37 -10.97
N LEU A 187 4.38 13.04 -9.89
CA LEU A 187 4.88 14.36 -9.51
C LEU A 187 6.39 14.33 -9.24
N LEU A 188 6.87 13.31 -8.53
CA LEU A 188 8.31 13.11 -8.30
C LEU A 188 9.08 13.00 -9.63
N ALA A 189 8.53 12.27 -10.60
CA ALA A 189 9.14 12.12 -11.92
C ALA A 189 9.16 13.42 -12.74
N GLN A 190 8.12 14.25 -12.58
CA GLN A 190 7.97 15.53 -13.31
C GLN A 190 8.86 16.63 -12.78
N HIS A 191 9.01 16.72 -11.46
CA HIS A 191 9.68 17.84 -10.80
C HIS A 191 11.07 17.50 -10.23
N GLY A 192 11.45 16.22 -10.18
CA GLY A 192 12.79 15.83 -9.76
C GLY A 192 13.18 16.40 -8.38
N LYS A 193 14.20 17.26 -8.32
CA LYS A 193 14.67 17.87 -7.06
C LYS A 193 13.68 18.86 -6.44
N ASP A 194 12.82 19.46 -7.24
CA ASP A 194 11.81 20.45 -6.81
C ASP A 194 10.49 19.74 -6.39
N ALA A 195 10.42 18.43 -6.54
CA ALA A 195 9.24 17.63 -6.21
C ALA A 195 8.71 17.79 -4.76
N PRO A 196 9.52 17.99 -3.72
CA PRO A 196 9.02 18.11 -2.35
C PRO A 196 7.97 19.21 -2.17
N GLU A 197 8.14 20.38 -2.78
CA GLU A 197 7.18 21.49 -2.70
C GLU A 197 5.87 21.13 -3.41
N HIS A 198 5.95 20.60 -4.63
CA HIS A 198 4.79 20.19 -5.42
C HIS A 198 4.02 19.04 -4.77
N ILE A 199 4.72 18.04 -4.23
CA ILE A 199 4.11 16.93 -3.50
C ILE A 199 3.45 17.43 -2.22
N GLY A 200 4.10 18.34 -1.48
CA GLY A 200 3.55 18.92 -0.27
C GLY A 200 2.24 19.68 -0.53
N ALA A 201 2.19 20.50 -1.58
CA ALA A 201 0.99 21.21 -2.00
C ALA A 201 -0.13 20.22 -2.39
N TYR A 202 0.18 19.22 -3.21
CA TYR A 202 -0.76 18.19 -3.64
C TYR A 202 -1.33 17.39 -2.46
N VAL A 203 -0.48 16.91 -1.56
CA VAL A 203 -0.92 16.15 -0.37
C VAL A 203 -1.78 17.01 0.55
N LYS A 204 -1.45 18.30 0.69
CA LYS A 204 -2.27 19.24 1.46
C LYS A 204 -3.66 19.40 0.85
N GLU A 205 -3.76 19.62 -0.47
CA GLU A 205 -5.02 19.73 -1.20
C GLU A 205 -5.87 18.45 -1.03
N MET A 206 -5.27 17.27 -1.20
CA MET A 206 -5.92 15.99 -0.97
C MET A 206 -6.46 15.87 0.47
N LYS A 207 -5.64 16.24 1.47
CA LYS A 207 -6.01 16.16 2.88
C LYS A 207 -7.10 17.17 3.26
N ASP A 208 -7.07 18.39 2.71
CA ASP A 208 -8.07 19.42 2.98
C ASP A 208 -9.45 19.01 2.43
N ALA A 209 -9.51 18.24 1.37
CA ALA A 209 -10.75 17.68 0.82
C ALA A 209 -11.38 16.57 1.70
N LEU A 210 -10.62 15.99 2.62
CA LEU A 210 -11.11 14.94 3.54
C LEU A 210 -11.78 15.51 4.81
N ARG A 211 -11.67 16.82 5.02
CA ARG A 211 -12.30 17.53 6.14
C ARG A 211 -13.70 17.99 5.75
#